data_750bf2735778fdaa6680eae9a7e6cb9b
#
_entry.id   750bf2735778fdaa6680eae9a7e6cb9b
#
_cell.length_a   1.000
_cell.length_b   1.000
_cell.length_c   1.000
_cell.angle_alpha   90.00
_cell.angle_beta   90.00
_cell.angle_gamma   90.00
#
_symmetry.space_group_name_H-M   'P 1'
#
loop_
_entity.id
_entity.type
_entity.pdbx_description
1 polymer ?
#
loop_
_entity_poly.entity_id
_entity_poly.type
_entity_poly.pdbx_seq_one_letter_code
_entity_poly.pdbx_strand_id
1 'polypeptide(L)'
;MEQINKYRSPIVLGVLILFLILFAFYMLGVQPTTKEISAQSSEISQLEKEAEMLQTKINELKGSGNEGDLEQKELLGELPKGDDSEGLIVDLREVSTSSQARLKDLSFVLDEANPIQQMTGSAEVSFPTVKQIKMTAVVEGTYSGIRQWMDELQALPRIVNVDSFNFQQSYEDRTKNNTESILTANVAFTAYYEATAAASN
;
A
#
# COMPACT_ATOMS: atom_id res chain seq x y z
N MET A 1 67.91 -26.44 47.55
CA MET A 1 66.46 -26.47 47.23
C MET A 1 65.59 -25.47 48.02
N GLU A 2 66.17 -24.40 48.56
CA GLU A 2 65.38 -23.42 49.42
C GLU A 2 64.96 -22.16 48.68
N GLN A 3 65.46 -21.91 47.52
CA GLN A 3 65.13 -20.67 46.76
C GLN A 3 63.71 -20.72 46.08
N ILE A 4 63.15 -21.89 45.85
CA ILE A 4 61.86 -22.02 45.17
C ILE A 4 60.68 -21.67 46.10
N ASN A 5 60.86 -21.77 47.39
CA ASN A 5 59.79 -21.54 48.35
C ASN A 5 59.50 -20.06 48.63
N LYS A 6 60.52 -19.16 48.40
CA LYS A 6 60.38 -17.71 48.62
C LYS A 6 59.61 -16.99 47.52
N TYR A 7 59.47 -17.58 46.34
CA TYR A 7 58.76 -16.98 45.18
C TYR A 7 57.44 -17.61 44.87
N ARG A 8 56.97 -18.62 45.65
CA ARG A 8 55.68 -19.29 45.41
C ARG A 8 54.51 -18.32 45.60
N SER A 9 54.57 -17.41 46.56
CA SER A 9 53.49 -16.47 46.85
C SER A 9 53.29 -15.45 45.73
N PRO A 10 54.34 -14.74 45.24
CA PRO A 10 54.18 -13.76 44.16
C PRO A 10 53.84 -14.42 42.79
N ILE A 11 54.30 -15.67 42.54
CA ILE A 11 53.97 -16.38 41.30
C ILE A 11 52.47 -16.79 41.28
N VAL A 12 51.98 -17.33 42.40
CA VAL A 12 50.55 -17.68 42.57
C VAL A 12 49.67 -16.43 42.43
N LEU A 13 50.11 -15.32 43.02
CA LEU A 13 49.41 -14.03 42.88
C LEU A 13 49.40 -13.52 41.41
N GLY A 14 50.50 -13.64 40.72
CA GLY A 14 50.61 -13.27 39.30
C GLY A 14 49.69 -14.10 38.38
N VAL A 15 49.65 -15.44 38.64
CA VAL A 15 48.75 -16.35 37.89
C VAL A 15 47.29 -16.02 38.16
N LEU A 16 46.95 -15.67 39.43
CA LEU A 16 45.60 -15.32 39.81
C LEU A 16 45.14 -14.02 39.16
N ILE A 17 46.03 -12.99 39.12
CA ILE A 17 45.75 -11.74 38.45
C ILE A 17 45.55 -11.95 36.92
N LEU A 18 46.42 -12.76 36.31
CA LEU A 18 46.31 -13.06 34.86
C LEU A 18 45.00 -13.82 34.57
N PHE A 19 44.58 -14.72 35.43
CA PHE A 19 43.31 -15.42 35.30
C PHE A 19 42.11 -14.47 35.44
N LEU A 20 42.16 -13.54 36.39
CA LEU A 20 41.11 -12.52 36.54
C LEU A 20 41.00 -11.59 35.32
N ILE A 21 42.14 -11.20 34.72
CA ILE A 21 42.17 -10.40 33.50
C ILE A 21 41.55 -11.17 32.34
N LEU A 22 41.92 -12.42 32.13
CA LEU A 22 41.34 -13.27 31.09
C LEU A 22 39.85 -13.51 31.30
N PHE A 23 39.43 -13.72 32.55
CA PHE A 23 38.01 -13.88 32.90
C PHE A 23 37.21 -12.61 32.64
N ALA A 24 37.77 -11.44 32.98
CA ALA A 24 37.14 -10.16 32.69
C ALA A 24 37.02 -9.91 31.17
N PHE A 25 38.06 -10.22 30.41
CA PHE A 25 38.05 -10.16 28.94
C PHE A 25 37.01 -11.11 28.31
N TYR A 26 36.89 -12.33 28.85
CA TYR A 26 35.89 -13.28 28.43
C TYR A 26 34.45 -12.77 28.70
N MET A 27 34.24 -12.24 29.91
CA MET A 27 32.92 -11.75 30.31
C MET A 27 32.47 -10.49 29.56
N LEU A 28 33.41 -9.56 29.28
CA LEU A 28 33.12 -8.30 28.59
C LEU A 28 33.11 -8.44 27.04
N GLY A 29 33.89 -9.35 26.48
CA GLY A 29 34.05 -9.50 25.03
C GLY A 29 33.14 -10.55 24.39
N VAL A 30 32.90 -11.67 25.06
CA VAL A 30 32.21 -12.83 24.44
C VAL A 30 30.71 -12.86 24.80
N GLN A 31 30.33 -12.45 26.03
CA GLN A 31 28.92 -12.49 26.43
C GLN A 31 27.99 -11.57 25.64
N PRO A 32 28.36 -10.30 25.34
CA PRO A 32 27.44 -9.45 24.57
C PRO A 32 27.21 -9.96 23.15
N THR A 33 28.26 -10.45 22.50
CA THR A 33 28.20 -10.94 21.11
C THR A 33 27.31 -12.20 20.96
N THR A 34 27.35 -13.10 21.94
CA THR A 34 26.50 -14.31 21.94
C THR A 34 25.02 -13.99 22.15
N LYS A 35 24.71 -12.92 22.93
CA LYS A 35 23.31 -12.47 23.11
C LYS A 35 22.75 -11.84 21.85
N GLU A 36 23.54 -11.03 21.15
CA GLU A 36 23.13 -10.43 19.86
C GLU A 36 22.91 -11.49 18.79
N ILE A 37 23.82 -12.47 18.67
CA ILE A 37 23.67 -13.60 17.74
C ILE A 37 22.42 -14.42 18.08
N SER A 38 22.15 -14.66 19.36
CA SER A 38 20.98 -15.40 19.80
C SER A 38 19.68 -14.63 19.51
N ALA A 39 19.67 -13.29 19.68
CA ALA A 39 18.53 -12.43 19.35
C ALA A 39 18.27 -12.42 17.85
N GLN A 40 19.30 -12.25 17.04
CA GLN A 40 19.19 -12.27 15.56
C GLN A 40 18.76 -13.65 15.05
N SER A 41 19.25 -14.73 15.64
CA SER A 41 18.82 -16.10 15.30
C SER A 41 17.33 -16.33 15.63
N SER A 42 16.86 -15.76 16.73
CA SER A 42 15.43 -15.81 17.08
C SER A 42 14.56 -15.01 16.10
N GLU A 43 15.03 -13.83 15.69
CA GLU A 43 14.34 -12.97 14.72
C GLU A 43 14.29 -13.63 13.32
N ILE A 44 15.40 -14.22 12.89
CA ILE A 44 15.46 -15.01 11.63
C ILE A 44 14.45 -16.16 11.69
N SER A 45 14.42 -16.90 12.80
CA SER A 45 13.47 -18.02 12.95
C SER A 45 12.01 -17.58 12.98
N GLN A 46 11.70 -16.36 13.47
CA GLN A 46 10.36 -15.79 13.41
C GLN A 46 10.00 -15.38 11.98
N LEU A 47 10.91 -14.71 11.28
CA LEU A 47 10.72 -14.31 9.88
C LEU A 47 10.58 -15.54 8.95
N GLU A 48 11.34 -16.59 9.18
CA GLU A 48 11.21 -17.86 8.45
C GLU A 48 9.83 -18.51 8.66
N LYS A 49 9.34 -18.53 9.90
CA LYS A 49 7.99 -19.05 10.19
C LYS A 49 6.88 -18.20 9.57
N GLU A 50 7.05 -16.88 9.57
CA GLU A 50 6.11 -15.97 8.93
C GLU A 50 6.11 -16.16 7.42
N ALA A 51 7.29 -16.30 6.82
CA ALA A 51 7.42 -16.59 5.39
C ALA A 51 6.81 -17.96 5.03
N GLU A 52 7.01 -18.98 5.86
CA GLU A 52 6.41 -20.32 5.67
C GLU A 52 4.88 -20.30 5.80
N MET A 53 4.34 -19.54 6.78
CA MET A 53 2.90 -19.35 6.92
C MET A 53 2.30 -18.60 5.73
N LEU A 54 2.96 -17.55 5.25
CA LEU A 54 2.53 -16.82 4.07
C LEU A 54 2.59 -17.70 2.82
N GLN A 55 3.66 -18.49 2.66
CA GLN A 55 3.81 -19.42 1.54
C GLN A 55 2.74 -20.53 1.59
N THR A 56 2.41 -21.03 2.77
CA THR A 56 1.33 -22.03 2.95
C THR A 56 -0.01 -21.43 2.58
N LYS A 57 -0.26 -20.20 3.01
CA LYS A 57 -1.50 -19.47 2.69
C LYS A 57 -1.62 -19.18 1.20
N ILE A 58 -0.52 -18.81 0.53
CA ILE A 58 -0.45 -18.66 -0.93
C ILE A 58 -0.74 -20.00 -1.62
N ASN A 59 -0.18 -21.10 -1.12
CA ASN A 59 -0.41 -22.42 -1.68
C ASN A 59 -1.84 -22.95 -1.43
N GLU A 60 -2.44 -22.64 -0.29
CA GLU A 60 -3.86 -22.90 -0.01
C GLU A 60 -4.75 -22.12 -0.98
N LEU A 61 -4.48 -20.82 -1.17
CA LEU A 61 -5.21 -19.99 -2.14
C LEU A 61 -5.00 -20.47 -3.59
N LYS A 62 -3.81 -20.96 -3.94
CA LYS A 62 -3.54 -21.56 -5.26
C LYS A 62 -4.11 -22.98 -5.41
N GLY A 63 -4.21 -23.76 -4.34
CA GLY A 63 -4.80 -25.09 -4.33
C GLY A 63 -6.34 -25.12 -4.37
N SER A 64 -6.96 -24.03 -3.98
CA SER A 64 -8.41 -23.78 -4.08
C SER A 64 -8.84 -23.40 -5.52
N GLY A 65 -8.09 -23.80 -6.53
CA GLY A 65 -8.20 -23.35 -7.91
C GLY A 65 -9.58 -23.48 -8.59
N ASN A 66 -10.55 -24.17 -7.95
CA ASN A 66 -11.93 -24.21 -8.43
C ASN A 66 -12.83 -23.18 -7.70
N GLU A 67 -12.54 -22.83 -6.46
CA GLU A 67 -13.27 -21.78 -5.72
C GLU A 67 -12.71 -20.40 -6.12
N GLY A 68 -11.40 -20.26 -6.29
CA GLY A 68 -10.78 -19.02 -6.75
C GLY A 68 -11.24 -18.57 -8.14
N ASP A 69 -11.47 -19.50 -9.06
CA ASP A 69 -12.01 -19.19 -10.40
C ASP A 69 -13.47 -18.69 -10.36
N LEU A 70 -14.26 -19.20 -9.41
CA LEU A 70 -15.65 -18.75 -9.23
C LEU A 70 -15.67 -17.36 -8.57
N GLU A 71 -14.91 -17.16 -7.52
CA GLU A 71 -14.77 -15.88 -6.82
C GLU A 71 -14.18 -14.81 -7.75
N GLN A 72 -13.17 -15.18 -8.58
CA GLN A 72 -12.61 -14.30 -9.61
C GLN A 72 -13.63 -13.90 -10.66
N LYS A 73 -14.49 -14.83 -11.12
CA LYS A 73 -15.58 -14.54 -12.07
C LYS A 73 -16.66 -13.67 -11.45
N GLU A 74 -16.96 -13.86 -10.18
CA GLU A 74 -17.92 -13.04 -9.45
C GLU A 74 -17.41 -11.60 -9.30
N LEU A 75 -16.15 -11.41 -8.89
CA LEU A 75 -15.50 -10.10 -8.80
C LEU A 75 -15.40 -9.40 -10.16
N LEU A 76 -15.05 -10.13 -11.23
CA LEU A 76 -15.05 -9.57 -12.58
C LEU A 76 -16.46 -9.23 -13.08
N GLY A 77 -17.48 -9.94 -12.58
CA GLY A 77 -18.87 -9.64 -12.91
C GLY A 77 -19.37 -8.29 -12.40
N GLU A 78 -18.70 -7.74 -11.39
CA GLU A 78 -18.98 -6.40 -10.84
C GLU A 78 -18.33 -5.27 -11.63
N LEU A 79 -17.38 -5.60 -12.52
CA LEU A 79 -16.74 -4.61 -13.39
C LEU A 79 -17.58 -4.35 -14.65
N PRO A 80 -17.73 -3.11 -15.07
CA PRO A 80 -18.34 -2.78 -16.36
C PRO A 80 -17.58 -3.46 -17.50
N LYS A 81 -18.31 -4.00 -18.48
CA LYS A 81 -17.72 -4.59 -19.69
C LYS A 81 -17.45 -3.51 -20.73
N GLY A 82 -16.19 -3.38 -21.10
CA GLY A 82 -15.72 -2.29 -21.93
C GLY A 82 -15.44 -1.03 -21.10
N ASP A 83 -14.85 -0.04 -21.73
CA ASP A 83 -14.45 1.20 -21.07
C ASP A 83 -15.65 2.04 -20.58
N ASP A 84 -16.80 1.95 -21.29
CA ASP A 84 -18.04 2.67 -20.99
C ASP A 84 -17.76 4.11 -20.50
N SER A 85 -16.82 4.78 -21.16
CA SER A 85 -16.42 6.13 -20.81
C SER A 85 -17.55 7.14 -20.99
N GLU A 86 -18.44 6.89 -21.98
CA GLU A 86 -19.61 7.73 -22.22
C GLU A 86 -20.62 7.62 -21.08
N GLY A 87 -20.91 6.40 -20.60
CA GLY A 87 -21.76 6.16 -19.43
C GLY A 87 -21.19 6.84 -18.18
N LEU A 88 -19.90 6.70 -17.96
CA LEU A 88 -19.22 7.33 -16.82
C LEU A 88 -19.33 8.88 -16.85
N ILE A 89 -19.24 9.50 -18.04
CA ILE A 89 -19.44 10.96 -18.17
C ILE A 89 -20.87 11.36 -17.83
N VAL A 90 -21.86 10.53 -18.21
CA VAL A 90 -23.27 10.80 -17.87
C VAL A 90 -23.49 10.69 -16.36
N ASP A 91 -22.97 9.63 -15.73
CA ASP A 91 -23.02 9.43 -14.27
C ASP A 91 -22.40 10.61 -13.52
N LEU A 92 -21.23 11.08 -13.95
CA LEU A 92 -20.58 12.25 -13.33
C LEU A 92 -21.37 13.55 -13.46
N ARG A 93 -22.15 13.72 -14.53
CA ARG A 93 -23.07 14.84 -14.67
C ARG A 93 -24.24 14.73 -13.72
N GLU A 94 -24.78 13.53 -13.53
CA GLU A 94 -25.85 13.27 -12.58
C GLU A 94 -25.36 13.55 -11.16
N VAL A 95 -24.20 13.02 -10.77
CA VAL A 95 -23.52 13.31 -9.49
C VAL A 95 -23.32 14.82 -9.29
N SER A 96 -22.96 15.54 -10.33
CA SER A 96 -22.80 17.00 -10.23
C SER A 96 -24.11 17.74 -10.03
N THR A 97 -25.20 17.20 -10.57
CA THR A 97 -26.53 17.81 -10.42
C THR A 97 -27.10 17.56 -9.02
N SER A 98 -26.96 16.32 -8.51
CA SER A 98 -27.48 15.92 -7.20
C SER A 98 -26.71 16.56 -6.05
N SER A 99 -25.39 16.66 -6.17
CA SER A 99 -24.50 17.26 -5.16
C SER A 99 -24.51 18.79 -5.12
N GLN A 100 -25.16 19.45 -6.09
CA GLN A 100 -25.12 20.90 -6.28
C GLN A 100 -23.67 21.42 -6.49
N ALA A 101 -22.80 20.58 -6.98
CA ALA A 101 -21.43 20.93 -7.36
C ALA A 101 -21.31 20.92 -8.89
N ARG A 102 -20.72 21.95 -9.44
CA ARG A 102 -20.60 22.13 -10.89
C ARG A 102 -19.35 21.44 -11.41
N LEU A 103 -19.50 20.47 -12.30
CA LEU A 103 -18.39 19.92 -13.07
C LEU A 103 -17.99 20.94 -14.16
N LYS A 104 -16.80 21.51 -14.05
CA LYS A 104 -16.27 22.52 -15.00
C LYS A 104 -15.49 21.91 -16.14
N ASP A 105 -14.66 20.95 -15.80
CA ASP A 105 -13.79 20.29 -16.76
C ASP A 105 -13.63 18.82 -16.39
N LEU A 106 -13.46 17.99 -17.41
CA LEU A 106 -13.25 16.56 -17.27
C LEU A 106 -12.31 16.09 -18.36
N SER A 107 -11.20 15.54 -17.97
CA SER A 107 -10.25 14.87 -18.87
C SER A 107 -10.07 13.43 -18.47
N PHE A 108 -9.84 12.55 -19.44
CA PHE A 108 -9.57 11.14 -19.17
C PHE A 108 -8.54 10.55 -20.13
N VAL A 109 -7.85 9.52 -19.67
CA VAL A 109 -6.88 8.75 -20.42
C VAL A 109 -7.15 7.27 -20.19
N LEU A 110 -7.35 6.53 -21.26
CA LEU A 110 -7.41 5.06 -21.22
C LEU A 110 -6.00 4.52 -21.03
N ASP A 111 -5.80 3.78 -19.96
CA ASP A 111 -4.51 3.14 -19.65
C ASP A 111 -4.63 1.64 -19.88
N GLU A 112 -3.97 1.16 -20.92
CA GLU A 112 -4.00 -0.27 -21.31
C GLU A 112 -3.14 -1.15 -20.40
N ALA A 113 -2.29 -0.55 -19.58
CA ALA A 113 -1.48 -1.31 -18.63
C ALA A 113 -2.35 -1.97 -17.57
N ASN A 114 -1.97 -3.18 -17.16
CA ASN A 114 -2.70 -3.88 -16.11
C ASN A 114 -2.48 -3.19 -14.75
N PRO A 115 -3.53 -2.67 -14.09
CA PRO A 115 -3.41 -1.92 -12.85
C PRO A 115 -2.88 -2.78 -11.70
N ILE A 116 -3.25 -4.05 -11.64
CA ILE A 116 -2.84 -4.97 -10.58
C ILE A 116 -1.33 -5.26 -10.69
N GLN A 117 -0.84 -5.44 -11.92
CA GLN A 117 0.59 -5.61 -12.17
C GLN A 117 1.39 -4.36 -11.78
N GLN A 118 0.86 -3.17 -12.06
CA GLN A 118 1.48 -1.92 -11.64
C GLN A 118 1.54 -1.79 -10.10
N MET A 119 0.47 -2.18 -9.40
CA MET A 119 0.39 -2.07 -7.93
C MET A 119 1.25 -3.12 -7.21
N THR A 120 1.31 -4.33 -7.73
CA THR A 120 2.04 -5.45 -7.08
C THR A 120 3.49 -5.56 -7.50
N GLY A 121 3.86 -4.98 -8.66
CA GLY A 121 5.18 -5.16 -9.27
C GLY A 121 5.43 -6.61 -9.72
N SER A 122 4.40 -7.46 -9.74
CA SER A 122 4.51 -8.87 -10.10
C SER A 122 4.77 -9.05 -11.58
N ALA A 123 5.66 -9.98 -11.94
CA ALA A 123 5.83 -10.40 -13.32
C ALA A 123 4.66 -11.26 -13.82
N GLU A 124 3.89 -11.84 -12.90
CA GLU A 124 2.71 -12.65 -13.19
C GLU A 124 1.50 -11.74 -13.36
N VAL A 125 0.84 -11.82 -14.52
CA VAL A 125 -0.31 -10.99 -14.84
C VAL A 125 -1.56 -11.64 -14.24
N SER A 126 -1.97 -11.16 -13.06
CA SER A 126 -3.26 -11.51 -12.50
C SER A 126 -4.34 -10.63 -13.13
N PHE A 127 -5.49 -11.21 -13.49
CA PHE A 127 -6.62 -10.50 -14.11
C PHE A 127 -6.22 -9.72 -15.38
N PRO A 128 -5.77 -10.39 -16.44
CA PRO A 128 -5.23 -9.74 -17.65
C PRO A 128 -6.22 -8.86 -18.40
N THR A 129 -7.52 -9.10 -18.22
CA THR A 129 -8.61 -8.34 -18.84
C THR A 129 -8.93 -7.04 -18.12
N VAL A 130 -8.47 -6.85 -16.88
CA VAL A 130 -8.73 -5.63 -16.10
C VAL A 130 -7.89 -4.48 -16.64
N LYS A 131 -8.57 -3.38 -16.96
CA LYS A 131 -8.00 -2.13 -17.47
C LYS A 131 -8.47 -0.97 -16.61
N GLN A 132 -7.92 0.22 -16.84
CA GLN A 132 -8.23 1.40 -16.07
C GLN A 132 -8.40 2.64 -16.95
N ILE A 133 -9.27 3.54 -16.48
CA ILE A 133 -9.45 4.89 -17.01
C ILE A 133 -8.98 5.86 -15.93
N LYS A 134 -7.94 6.62 -16.21
CA LYS A 134 -7.50 7.70 -15.32
C LYS A 134 -8.23 8.97 -15.69
N MET A 135 -8.88 9.58 -14.71
CA MET A 135 -9.71 10.75 -14.91
C MET A 135 -9.27 11.91 -14.01
N THR A 136 -9.43 13.10 -14.52
CA THR A 136 -9.23 14.33 -13.74
C THR A 136 -10.45 15.22 -13.94
N ALA A 137 -11.13 15.54 -12.85
CA ALA A 137 -12.30 16.41 -12.81
C ALA A 137 -11.98 17.72 -12.09
N VAL A 138 -12.47 18.83 -12.65
CA VAL A 138 -12.49 20.14 -11.99
C VAL A 138 -13.91 20.43 -11.54
N VAL A 139 -14.12 20.43 -10.22
CA VAL A 139 -15.44 20.59 -9.60
C VAL A 139 -15.49 21.90 -8.82
N GLU A 140 -16.53 22.71 -9.05
CA GLU A 140 -16.75 24.00 -8.40
C GLU A 140 -18.03 23.95 -7.56
N GLY A 141 -17.97 24.40 -6.33
CA GLY A 141 -19.13 24.41 -5.43
C GLY A 141 -18.78 24.81 -4.01
N THR A 142 -19.76 24.74 -3.14
CA THR A 142 -19.52 24.86 -1.69
C THR A 142 -18.75 23.65 -1.18
N TYR A 143 -18.11 23.76 -0.02
CA TYR A 143 -17.44 22.63 0.61
C TYR A 143 -18.36 21.41 0.79
N SER A 144 -19.62 21.66 1.23
CA SER A 144 -20.61 20.60 1.39
C SER A 144 -21.00 19.95 0.06
N GLY A 145 -21.15 20.74 -1.00
CA GLY A 145 -21.48 20.23 -2.33
C GLY A 145 -20.35 19.37 -2.92
N ILE A 146 -19.11 19.85 -2.80
CA ILE A 146 -17.95 19.08 -3.29
C ILE A 146 -17.77 17.78 -2.47
N ARG A 147 -17.99 17.82 -1.15
CA ARG A 147 -17.96 16.61 -0.33
C ARG A 147 -19.02 15.61 -0.76
N GLN A 148 -20.25 16.07 -0.94
CA GLN A 148 -21.34 15.21 -1.42
C GLN A 148 -21.03 14.65 -2.81
N TRP A 149 -20.43 15.45 -3.71
CA TRP A 149 -19.97 14.98 -5.01
C TRP A 149 -18.97 13.82 -4.91
N MET A 150 -18.05 13.88 -3.95
CA MET A 150 -17.10 12.80 -3.71
C MET A 150 -17.75 11.56 -3.10
N ASP A 151 -18.69 11.73 -2.18
CA ASP A 151 -19.43 10.62 -1.58
C ASP A 151 -20.26 9.89 -2.67
N GLU A 152 -20.93 10.63 -3.56
CA GLU A 152 -21.68 10.08 -4.68
C GLU A 152 -20.79 9.46 -5.77
N LEU A 153 -19.59 10.03 -6.02
CA LEU A 153 -18.60 9.41 -6.91
C LEU A 153 -18.21 8.00 -6.43
N GLN A 154 -18.02 7.83 -5.12
CA GLN A 154 -17.69 6.54 -4.53
C GLN A 154 -18.89 5.57 -4.49
N ALA A 155 -20.10 6.09 -4.59
CA ALA A 155 -21.33 5.30 -4.62
C ALA A 155 -21.74 4.86 -6.03
N LEU A 156 -20.99 5.23 -7.07
CA LEU A 156 -21.25 4.78 -8.43
C LEU A 156 -21.20 3.24 -8.53
N PRO A 157 -22.02 2.63 -9.41
CA PRO A 157 -22.06 1.18 -9.60
C PRO A 157 -20.82 0.67 -10.38
N ARG A 158 -19.65 1.07 -9.96
CA ARG A 158 -18.34 0.68 -10.52
C ARG A 158 -17.24 0.92 -9.50
N ILE A 159 -16.13 0.20 -9.65
CA ILE A 159 -14.99 0.39 -8.78
C ILE A 159 -14.26 1.67 -9.18
N VAL A 160 -14.24 2.65 -8.28
CA VAL A 160 -13.54 3.93 -8.44
C VAL A 160 -12.58 4.13 -7.28
N ASN A 161 -11.35 4.53 -7.60
CA ASN A 161 -10.34 4.93 -6.63
C ASN A 161 -10.03 6.42 -6.78
N VAL A 162 -10.09 7.18 -5.69
CA VAL A 162 -9.68 8.58 -5.69
C VAL A 162 -8.18 8.64 -5.43
N ASP A 163 -7.41 9.05 -6.44
CA ASP A 163 -5.94 9.05 -6.41
C ASP A 163 -5.40 10.31 -5.74
N SER A 164 -6.00 11.45 -6.03
CA SER A 164 -5.61 12.72 -5.43
C SER A 164 -6.75 13.73 -5.41
N PHE A 165 -6.64 14.64 -4.47
CA PHE A 165 -7.64 15.65 -4.23
C PHE A 165 -7.00 16.95 -3.76
N ASN A 166 -7.32 18.06 -4.41
CA ASN A 166 -6.77 19.37 -4.07
C ASN A 166 -7.84 20.46 -4.16
N PHE A 167 -7.95 21.24 -3.10
CA PHE A 167 -8.83 22.42 -3.05
C PHE A 167 -8.09 23.69 -3.39
N GLN A 168 -8.74 24.55 -4.15
CA GLN A 168 -8.33 25.92 -4.39
C GLN A 168 -9.50 26.86 -4.05
N GLN A 169 -9.22 27.80 -3.19
CA GLN A 169 -10.15 28.87 -2.90
C GLN A 169 -9.82 30.08 -3.78
N SER A 170 -10.83 30.70 -4.37
CA SER A 170 -10.65 31.95 -5.11
C SER A 170 -10.07 33.05 -4.21
N TYR A 171 -9.12 33.84 -4.76
CA TYR A 171 -8.47 34.92 -4.00
C TYR A 171 -9.48 35.96 -3.50
N GLU A 172 -10.55 36.20 -4.26
CA GLU A 172 -11.59 37.18 -3.92
C GLU A 172 -12.41 36.74 -2.70
N ASP A 173 -12.60 35.47 -2.51
CA ASP A 173 -13.37 34.94 -1.37
C ASP A 173 -12.54 34.81 -0.06
N ARG A 174 -11.22 34.92 -0.13
CA ARG A 174 -10.36 34.92 1.06
C ARG A 174 -10.56 36.09 1.98
N THR A 175 -11.12 37.17 1.45
CA THR A 175 -11.39 38.44 2.19
C THR A 175 -12.75 38.47 2.86
N LYS A 176 -13.63 37.53 2.56
CA LYS A 176 -14.97 37.43 3.13
C LYS A 176 -15.06 36.13 3.93
N ASN A 177 -15.20 36.23 5.26
CA ASN A 177 -15.50 35.10 6.13
C ASN A 177 -16.94 34.57 5.84
N ASN A 178 -17.18 34.08 4.64
CA ASN A 178 -18.48 33.57 4.25
C ASN A 178 -18.43 32.03 4.20
N THR A 179 -19.34 31.38 4.91
CA THR A 179 -19.51 29.92 4.95
C THR A 179 -19.97 29.33 3.60
N GLU A 180 -20.37 30.18 2.67
CA GLU A 180 -20.81 29.85 1.32
C GLU A 180 -19.75 30.14 0.24
N SER A 181 -18.49 30.18 0.65
CA SER A 181 -17.38 30.39 -0.29
C SER A 181 -17.36 29.31 -1.35
N ILE A 182 -17.33 29.72 -2.61
CA ILE A 182 -17.18 28.78 -3.74
C ILE A 182 -15.74 28.36 -3.84
N LEU A 183 -15.56 27.04 -3.78
CA LEU A 183 -14.26 26.37 -3.90
C LEU A 183 -14.15 25.71 -5.27
N THR A 184 -12.94 25.57 -5.75
CA THR A 184 -12.61 24.73 -6.90
C THR A 184 -11.80 23.53 -6.41
N ALA A 185 -12.27 22.33 -6.69
CA ALA A 185 -11.56 21.10 -6.38
C ALA A 185 -11.02 20.46 -7.67
N ASN A 186 -9.76 20.07 -7.67
CA ASN A 186 -9.20 19.17 -8.67
C ASN A 186 -9.17 17.77 -8.07
N VAL A 187 -9.88 16.85 -8.69
CA VAL A 187 -10.01 15.47 -8.26
C VAL A 187 -9.47 14.56 -9.34
N ALA A 188 -8.39 13.83 -9.04
CA ALA A 188 -7.91 12.76 -9.89
C ALA A 188 -8.40 11.43 -9.32
N PHE A 189 -8.96 10.59 -10.18
CA PHE A 189 -9.49 9.30 -9.80
C PHE A 189 -9.34 8.30 -10.95
N THR A 190 -9.33 7.02 -10.59
CA THR A 190 -9.19 5.90 -11.53
C THR A 190 -10.43 5.04 -11.44
N ALA A 191 -11.06 4.76 -12.58
CA ALA A 191 -12.15 3.80 -12.72
C ALA A 191 -11.64 2.53 -13.41
N TYR A 192 -12.14 1.36 -12.97
CA TYR A 192 -11.72 0.08 -13.50
C TYR A 192 -12.82 -0.55 -14.35
N TYR A 193 -12.41 -1.32 -15.37
CA TYR A 193 -13.32 -2.04 -16.27
C TYR A 193 -12.71 -3.34 -16.78
N GLU A 194 -13.54 -4.26 -17.22
CA GLU A 194 -13.11 -5.46 -17.90
C GLU A 194 -13.08 -5.21 -19.42
N ALA A 195 -11.89 -5.27 -20.01
CA ALA A 195 -11.76 -5.14 -21.45
C ALA A 195 -12.47 -6.31 -22.15
N THR A 196 -13.40 -6.01 -23.04
CA THR A 196 -13.97 -7.03 -23.93
C THR A 196 -12.87 -7.58 -24.81
N ALA A 197 -12.72 -8.92 -24.84
CA ALA A 197 -11.77 -9.54 -25.75
C ALA A 197 -12.04 -9.02 -27.17
N ALA A 198 -11.04 -8.36 -27.77
CA ALA A 198 -11.15 -7.97 -29.16
C ALA A 198 -11.47 -9.21 -29.97
N ALA A 199 -12.62 -9.21 -30.65
CA ALA A 199 -12.95 -10.27 -31.60
C ALA A 199 -11.81 -10.36 -32.61
N SER A 200 -10.99 -11.42 -32.47
CA SER A 200 -9.92 -11.70 -33.44
C SER A 200 -10.57 -11.97 -34.78
N ASN A 201 -10.52 -10.96 -35.64
CA ASN A 201 -10.76 -11.15 -37.09
C ASN A 201 -9.60 -11.87 -37.74
#